data_b2f6071f384176a750e6bdf03121bb34
#
_entry.id   b2f6071f384176a750e6bdf03121bb34
#
_cell.length_a   1.000
_cell.length_b   1.000
_cell.length_c   1.000
_cell.angle_alpha   90.00
_cell.angle_beta   90.00
_cell.angle_gamma   90.00
#
_symmetry.space_group_name_H-M   'P 1'
#
loop_
_entity.id
_entity.type
_entity.pdbx_description
1 polymer ?
#
loop_
_entity_poly.entity_id
_entity_poly.type
_entity_poly.pdbx_seq_one_letter_code
_entity_poly.pdbx_strand_id
1 'polypeptide(L)'
;MACGQDEKERMDFILQAIRQHKSSKKYLLARDAQLYYEGENPTISRYEKIIYDLQGRAHRDMFTANHKIKSQFFQFVVDQEVNYLLGNGVSFGKSATKKKLGKKTATFDNQISLAAEYALVGGEAFGFWNLDHIDVFELTEFVPLEDEENGALSAGVRFWQIDDTKPMRCTLYELDGYTEYIKRPAEDMAVLNEKRPYIVHTNKSEIGKMAIYTGENYPDFPIVPLRNNRRAMSELRGRRNTVDALDLCCSNMVNNVDEGNLIYWVLTNCGGMDDMDEVKFIEHVKTLHVARADGEEGASAEPHSIEAPFEGTSATIDMLNRKLYEDFQAFDSSAVSAGNQTATAIKASYVPLDLKCDKLERQVTAFINGILELAGIDDEPVYTRNQIVNKQEEVQTVLMMAGYVTKEYITRKLLTILGDTDQAEQILKELDAEEIDRFNGEEDENGNNNQDATQEEVPNVEDALLAAEEEVGKTLNGSQTSSLITVIKGLKSGDISEGQAVRILTTSIGVTREEALAIIRGEE
;
A
#
# COMPACT_ATOMS: atom_id res chain seq x y z
N MET A 1 1.64 -23.86 29.22
CA MET A 1 1.77 -25.31 29.00
C MET A 1 3.14 -25.75 29.47
N ALA A 2 3.23 -26.63 30.44
CA ALA A 2 4.50 -27.27 30.78
C ALA A 2 4.89 -28.14 29.58
N CYS A 3 5.87 -27.75 28.78
CA CYS A 3 6.52 -28.65 27.85
C CYS A 3 7.03 -29.83 28.65
N GLY A 4 6.70 -31.07 28.22
CA GLY A 4 7.11 -32.27 28.89
C GLY A 4 8.60 -32.28 29.22
N GLN A 5 8.97 -32.88 30.35
CA GLN A 5 10.36 -32.94 30.79
C GLN A 5 11.24 -33.80 29.87
N ASP A 6 10.63 -34.61 28.99
CA ASP A 6 11.33 -35.41 27.99
C ASP A 6 11.40 -34.66 26.64
N GLU A 7 12.56 -34.60 26.08
CA GLU A 7 12.86 -33.91 24.80
C GLU A 7 12.07 -34.55 23.63
N LYS A 8 11.77 -35.84 23.70
CA LYS A 8 10.96 -36.53 22.70
C LYS A 8 9.50 -36.10 22.77
N GLU A 9 8.92 -35.93 23.96
CA GLU A 9 7.57 -35.44 24.16
C GLU A 9 7.45 -34.01 23.63
N ARG A 10 8.49 -33.18 23.81
CA ARG A 10 8.59 -31.83 23.31
C ARG A 10 8.58 -31.77 21.78
N MET A 11 9.35 -32.63 21.11
CA MET A 11 9.39 -32.74 19.66
C MET A 11 8.06 -33.23 19.07
N ASP A 12 7.42 -34.20 19.71
CA ASP A 12 6.09 -34.71 19.32
C ASP A 12 5.02 -33.63 19.49
N PHE A 13 5.07 -32.83 20.56
CA PHE A 13 4.20 -31.68 20.79
C PHE A 13 4.37 -30.62 19.67
N ILE A 14 5.61 -30.23 19.31
CA ILE A 14 5.88 -29.30 18.24
C ILE A 14 5.27 -29.79 16.92
N LEU A 15 5.48 -31.03 16.56
CA LEU A 15 4.93 -31.62 15.33
C LEU A 15 3.40 -31.64 15.35
N GLN A 16 2.81 -31.94 16.48
CA GLN A 16 1.37 -31.93 16.67
C GLN A 16 0.80 -30.53 16.55
N ALA A 17 1.43 -29.53 17.20
CA ALA A 17 1.04 -28.11 17.12
C ALA A 17 1.09 -27.60 15.68
N ILE A 18 2.15 -27.88 14.92
CA ILE A 18 2.28 -27.54 13.50
C ILE A 18 1.16 -28.18 12.68
N ARG A 19 0.86 -29.47 12.88
CA ARG A 19 -0.21 -30.15 12.14
C ARG A 19 -1.58 -29.55 12.45
N GLN A 20 -1.88 -29.31 13.72
CA GLN A 20 -3.13 -28.66 14.14
C GLN A 20 -3.26 -27.26 13.57
N HIS A 21 -2.18 -26.48 13.60
CA HIS A 21 -2.13 -25.15 13.02
C HIS A 21 -2.41 -25.19 11.51
N LYS A 22 -1.72 -26.04 10.75
CA LYS A 22 -1.91 -26.20 9.30
C LYS A 22 -3.33 -26.67 8.92
N SER A 23 -4.02 -27.38 9.81
CA SER A 23 -5.43 -27.77 9.62
C SER A 23 -6.44 -26.74 10.13
N SER A 24 -5.98 -25.71 10.83
CA SER A 24 -6.85 -24.68 11.40
C SER A 24 -7.50 -23.83 10.30
N LYS A 25 -8.72 -23.37 10.58
CA LYS A 25 -9.44 -22.47 9.66
C LYS A 25 -8.69 -21.16 9.42
N LYS A 26 -7.99 -20.64 10.43
CA LYS A 26 -7.16 -19.42 10.31
C LYS A 26 -6.06 -19.62 9.27
N TYR A 27 -5.27 -20.68 9.41
CA TYR A 27 -4.17 -21.00 8.51
C TYR A 27 -4.63 -21.19 7.06
N LEU A 28 -5.70 -21.97 6.86
CA LEU A 28 -6.22 -22.24 5.51
C LEU A 28 -6.70 -20.95 4.83
N LEU A 29 -7.35 -20.05 5.59
CA LEU A 29 -7.77 -18.75 5.06
C LEU A 29 -6.57 -17.83 4.78
N ALA A 30 -5.54 -17.82 5.62
CA ALA A 30 -4.33 -17.04 5.40
C ALA A 30 -3.58 -17.50 4.16
N ARG A 31 -3.39 -18.81 4.00
CA ARG A 31 -2.76 -19.40 2.80
C ARG A 31 -3.55 -19.10 1.52
N ASP A 32 -4.88 -19.23 1.58
CA ASP A 32 -5.71 -18.90 0.43
C ASP A 32 -5.60 -17.38 0.10
N ALA A 33 -5.61 -16.52 1.12
CA ALA A 33 -5.48 -15.07 0.93
C ALA A 33 -4.11 -14.68 0.34
N GLN A 34 -3.04 -15.37 0.72
CA GLN A 34 -1.72 -15.19 0.14
C GLN A 34 -1.73 -15.47 -1.37
N LEU A 35 -2.39 -16.54 -1.83
CA LEU A 35 -2.53 -16.82 -3.26
C LEU A 35 -3.27 -15.71 -4.00
N TYR A 36 -4.32 -15.11 -3.41
CA TYR A 36 -5.01 -13.96 -4.01
C TYR A 36 -4.13 -12.70 -4.04
N TYR A 37 -3.31 -12.49 -3.01
CA TYR A 37 -2.35 -11.39 -2.96
C TYR A 37 -1.27 -11.54 -4.06
N GLU A 38 -0.80 -12.74 -4.31
CA GLU A 38 0.15 -13.07 -5.37
C GLU A 38 -0.49 -13.09 -6.79
N GLY A 39 -1.79 -12.79 -6.92
CA GLY A 39 -2.52 -12.84 -8.18
C GLY A 39 -2.86 -14.27 -8.66
N GLU A 40 -2.74 -15.24 -7.77
CA GLU A 40 -3.02 -16.64 -8.03
C GLU A 40 -4.41 -17.04 -7.52
N ASN A 41 -5.49 -16.53 -8.16
CA ASN A 41 -6.85 -16.91 -7.78
C ASN A 41 -7.09 -18.41 -8.00
N PRO A 42 -7.15 -19.23 -6.94
CA PRO A 42 -7.28 -20.67 -7.09
C PRO A 42 -8.66 -21.11 -7.60
N THR A 43 -9.70 -20.30 -7.40
CA THR A 43 -11.05 -20.57 -7.91
C THR A 43 -11.06 -20.51 -9.42
N ILE A 44 -10.49 -19.46 -10.00
CA ILE A 44 -10.41 -19.29 -11.46
C ILE A 44 -9.40 -20.28 -12.06
N SER A 45 -8.26 -20.50 -11.41
CA SER A 45 -7.25 -21.45 -11.89
C SER A 45 -7.82 -22.86 -12.08
N ARG A 46 -8.73 -23.28 -11.18
CA ARG A 46 -9.37 -24.59 -11.20
C ARG A 46 -10.67 -24.63 -11.98
N TYR A 47 -11.16 -23.48 -12.42
CA TYR A 47 -12.42 -23.42 -13.16
C TYR A 47 -12.29 -24.15 -14.49
N GLU A 48 -13.20 -25.10 -14.76
CA GLU A 48 -13.28 -25.85 -16.01
C GLU A 48 -14.69 -25.76 -16.58
N LYS A 49 -14.76 -25.50 -17.89
CA LYS A 49 -16.02 -25.62 -18.61
C LYS A 49 -16.37 -27.09 -18.77
N ILE A 50 -17.62 -27.44 -18.49
CA ILE A 50 -18.14 -28.80 -18.57
C ILE A 50 -19.22 -28.85 -19.62
N ILE A 51 -19.11 -29.80 -20.55
CA ILE A 51 -20.14 -30.15 -21.53
C ILE A 51 -20.69 -31.54 -21.21
N TYR A 52 -21.94 -31.77 -21.59
CA TYR A 52 -22.58 -33.05 -21.39
C TYR A 52 -22.74 -33.76 -22.73
N ASP A 53 -22.39 -35.03 -22.80
CA ASP A 53 -22.66 -35.86 -23.96
C ASP A 53 -24.15 -36.22 -24.11
N LEU A 54 -24.51 -36.87 -25.22
CA LEU A 54 -25.89 -37.31 -25.48
C LEU A 54 -26.43 -38.29 -24.43
N GLN A 55 -25.55 -38.90 -23.65
CA GLN A 55 -25.90 -39.79 -22.55
C GLN A 55 -25.96 -39.07 -21.20
N GLY A 56 -25.77 -37.75 -21.16
CA GLY A 56 -25.75 -36.92 -19.93
C GLY A 56 -24.50 -37.05 -19.08
N ARG A 57 -23.41 -37.60 -19.62
CA ARG A 57 -22.11 -37.69 -18.90
C ARG A 57 -21.34 -36.40 -19.07
N ALA A 58 -20.80 -35.90 -17.96
CA ALA A 58 -20.02 -34.68 -17.92
C ALA A 58 -18.60 -34.92 -18.48
N HIS A 59 -18.19 -34.08 -19.41
CA HIS A 59 -16.84 -34.05 -19.99
C HIS A 59 -16.27 -32.63 -19.89
N ARG A 60 -14.95 -32.53 -19.74
CA ARG A 60 -14.26 -31.23 -19.86
C ARG A 60 -14.39 -30.74 -21.29
N ASP A 61 -14.79 -29.50 -21.44
CA ASP A 61 -14.80 -28.83 -22.75
C ASP A 61 -13.36 -28.50 -23.16
N MET A 62 -12.92 -29.11 -24.25
CA MET A 62 -11.60 -28.90 -24.86
C MET A 62 -11.65 -28.04 -26.14
N PHE A 63 -12.87 -27.66 -26.57
CA PHE A 63 -13.10 -27.02 -27.86
C PHE A 63 -13.32 -25.51 -27.75
N THR A 64 -13.94 -25.06 -26.67
CA THR A 64 -14.22 -23.64 -26.46
C THR A 64 -13.10 -22.93 -25.69
N ALA A 65 -12.97 -21.63 -25.91
CA ALA A 65 -11.99 -20.81 -25.22
C ALA A 65 -12.21 -20.83 -23.70
N ASN A 66 -11.15 -20.97 -22.93
CA ASN A 66 -11.18 -20.96 -21.46
C ASN A 66 -10.03 -20.13 -20.91
N HIS A 67 -10.02 -18.83 -21.26
CA HIS A 67 -9.10 -17.86 -20.70
C HIS A 67 -9.38 -17.67 -19.20
N LYS A 68 -8.34 -17.53 -18.43
CA LYS A 68 -8.39 -17.40 -16.97
C LYS A 68 -7.78 -16.08 -16.57
N ILE A 69 -8.60 -15.05 -16.53
CA ILE A 69 -8.20 -13.70 -16.12
C ILE A 69 -8.27 -13.63 -14.61
N LYS A 70 -7.17 -13.26 -13.98
CA LYS A 70 -7.08 -13.09 -12.53
C LYS A 70 -6.70 -11.64 -12.24
N SER A 71 -7.47 -10.98 -11.40
CA SER A 71 -7.20 -9.61 -10.98
C SER A 71 -6.18 -9.58 -9.84
N GLN A 72 -5.39 -8.52 -9.78
CA GLN A 72 -4.55 -8.21 -8.63
C GLN A 72 -5.24 -7.23 -7.68
N PHE A 73 -6.58 -7.22 -7.68
CA PHE A 73 -7.34 -6.25 -6.90
C PHE A 73 -7.06 -6.36 -5.40
N PHE A 74 -6.90 -7.57 -4.88
CA PHE A 74 -6.60 -7.78 -3.47
C PHE A 74 -5.22 -7.25 -3.09
N GLN A 75 -4.20 -7.47 -3.91
CA GLN A 75 -2.88 -6.85 -3.73
C GLN A 75 -2.98 -5.34 -3.73
N PHE A 76 -3.66 -4.78 -4.73
CA PHE A 76 -3.84 -3.34 -4.86
C PHE A 76 -4.43 -2.70 -3.59
N VAL A 77 -5.47 -3.28 -3.01
CA VAL A 77 -6.12 -2.69 -1.82
C VAL A 77 -5.29 -2.84 -0.54
N VAL A 78 -4.53 -3.94 -0.41
CA VAL A 78 -3.60 -4.13 0.70
C VAL A 78 -2.45 -3.11 0.61
N ASP A 79 -1.84 -3.01 -0.55
CA ASP A 79 -0.74 -2.06 -0.80
C ASP A 79 -1.21 -0.61 -0.62
N GLN A 80 -2.43 -0.28 -1.06
CA GLN A 80 -3.02 1.04 -0.86
C GLN A 80 -3.17 1.36 0.63
N GLU A 81 -3.69 0.44 1.45
CA GLU A 81 -3.90 0.65 2.89
C GLU A 81 -2.57 0.79 3.63
N VAL A 82 -1.60 -0.09 3.35
CA VAL A 82 -0.26 -0.04 3.95
C VAL A 82 0.45 1.28 3.58
N ASN A 83 0.46 1.64 2.29
CA ASN A 83 1.12 2.87 1.85
C ASN A 83 0.40 4.13 2.33
N TYR A 84 -0.92 4.11 2.48
CA TYR A 84 -1.69 5.23 3.00
C TYR A 84 -1.34 5.52 4.46
N LEU A 85 -1.22 4.47 5.30
CA LEU A 85 -0.90 4.59 6.72
C LEU A 85 0.60 4.77 6.98
N LEU A 86 1.45 3.99 6.30
CA LEU A 86 2.87 3.81 6.62
C LEU A 86 3.82 4.35 5.53
N GLY A 87 3.30 4.82 4.39
CA GLY A 87 4.12 5.26 3.25
C GLY A 87 5.08 6.42 3.57
N ASN A 88 4.71 7.30 4.52
CA ASN A 88 5.57 8.37 5.03
C ASN A 88 6.48 7.91 6.19
N GLY A 89 6.40 6.62 6.56
CA GLY A 89 7.08 6.07 7.71
C GLY A 89 6.45 6.47 9.05
N VAL A 90 6.95 5.88 10.13
CA VAL A 90 6.55 6.20 11.49
C VAL A 90 7.55 7.17 12.10
N SER A 91 7.06 8.25 12.68
CA SER A 91 7.86 9.24 13.39
C SER A 91 7.78 9.02 14.90
N PHE A 92 8.78 9.50 15.63
CA PHE A 92 8.86 9.41 17.09
C PHE A 92 9.22 10.77 17.67
N GLY A 93 8.84 11.02 18.92
CA GLY A 93 9.19 12.26 19.62
C GLY A 93 10.72 12.46 19.72
N LYS A 94 11.47 11.37 19.84
CA LYS A 94 12.95 11.38 19.91
C LYS A 94 13.55 10.88 18.59
N SER A 95 14.31 11.69 17.89
CA SER A 95 14.93 11.34 16.59
C SER A 95 15.85 10.11 16.60
N ALA A 96 16.37 9.73 17.78
CA ALA A 96 17.24 8.57 17.94
C ALA A 96 16.49 7.24 18.04
N THR A 97 15.20 7.23 18.34
CA THR A 97 14.38 6.03 18.58
C THR A 97 14.39 5.12 17.37
N LYS A 98 14.07 5.66 16.20
CA LYS A 98 14.00 4.92 14.94
C LYS A 98 15.31 4.22 14.57
N LYS A 99 16.46 4.86 14.88
CA LYS A 99 17.80 4.30 14.62
C LYS A 99 18.14 3.11 15.54
N LYS A 100 17.51 3.02 16.70
CA LYS A 100 17.71 1.91 17.65
C LYS A 100 16.81 0.70 17.32
N LEU A 101 15.73 0.91 16.58
CA LEU A 101 14.73 -0.10 16.26
C LEU A 101 14.97 -0.79 14.91
N GLY A 102 16.02 -0.44 14.19
CA GLY A 102 16.32 -1.03 12.89
C GLY A 102 17.77 -0.91 12.48
N LYS A 103 18.20 -1.84 11.64
CA LYS A 103 19.54 -1.88 11.03
C LYS A 103 19.46 -1.58 9.53
N LYS A 104 20.59 -1.36 8.85
CA LYS A 104 20.65 -1.01 7.41
C LYS A 104 19.96 -2.05 6.51
N THR A 105 19.99 -3.31 6.88
CA THR A 105 19.39 -4.42 6.11
C THR A 105 17.93 -4.72 6.49
N ALA A 106 17.48 -4.20 7.65
CA ALA A 106 16.13 -4.36 8.17
C ALA A 106 15.74 -3.05 8.85
N THR A 107 15.36 -2.05 8.06
CA THR A 107 14.94 -0.75 8.58
C THR A 107 13.59 -0.88 9.27
N PHE A 108 13.39 -0.09 10.32
CA PHE A 108 12.16 -0.14 11.11
C PHE A 108 10.90 0.02 10.24
N ASP A 109 10.86 1.04 9.37
CA ASP A 109 9.69 1.29 8.53
C ASP A 109 9.37 0.11 7.59
N ASN A 110 10.41 -0.50 6.97
CA ASN A 110 10.19 -1.66 6.11
C ASN A 110 9.63 -2.85 6.89
N GLN A 111 10.12 -3.09 8.12
CA GLN A 111 9.63 -4.20 8.94
C GLN A 111 8.20 -3.95 9.43
N ILE A 112 7.84 -2.72 9.79
CA ILE A 112 6.47 -2.37 10.18
C ILE A 112 5.52 -2.47 8.98
N SER A 113 5.92 -2.00 7.80
CA SER A 113 5.12 -2.13 6.58
C SER A 113 4.91 -3.60 6.21
N LEU A 114 5.95 -4.42 6.27
CA LEU A 114 5.88 -5.87 6.03
C LEU A 114 4.97 -6.56 7.05
N ALA A 115 5.06 -6.20 8.33
CA ALA A 115 4.18 -6.74 9.36
C ALA A 115 2.71 -6.37 9.12
N ALA A 116 2.43 -5.14 8.69
CA ALA A 116 1.09 -4.69 8.34
C ALA A 116 0.54 -5.44 7.12
N GLU A 117 1.36 -5.61 6.07
CA GLU A 117 1.01 -6.39 4.87
C GLU A 117 0.64 -7.83 5.26
N TYR A 118 1.50 -8.51 6.01
CA TYR A 118 1.25 -9.89 6.46
C TYR A 118 -0.01 -10.00 7.36
N ALA A 119 -0.25 -8.99 8.20
CA ALA A 119 -1.44 -8.95 9.04
C ALA A 119 -2.72 -8.72 8.21
N LEU A 120 -2.69 -7.87 7.19
CA LEU A 120 -3.84 -7.63 6.29
C LEU A 120 -4.14 -8.88 5.45
N VAL A 121 -3.12 -9.51 4.91
CA VAL A 121 -3.26 -10.73 4.10
C VAL A 121 -3.63 -11.94 4.95
N GLY A 122 -2.84 -12.24 5.97
CA GLY A 122 -3.01 -13.45 6.79
C GLY A 122 -4.01 -13.30 7.94
N GLY A 123 -4.31 -12.06 8.33
CA GLY A 123 -5.12 -11.70 9.51
C GLY A 123 -4.28 -11.39 10.75
N GLU A 124 -3.09 -11.93 10.84
CA GLU A 124 -2.16 -11.75 11.96
C GLU A 124 -0.72 -11.95 11.48
N ALA A 125 0.21 -11.14 11.99
CA ALA A 125 1.65 -11.25 11.80
C ALA A 125 2.34 -11.21 13.16
N PHE A 126 3.60 -11.63 13.23
CA PHE A 126 4.36 -11.72 14.47
C PHE A 126 5.71 -11.05 14.31
N GLY A 127 6.02 -10.09 15.17
CA GLY A 127 7.31 -9.39 15.20
C GLY A 127 8.17 -9.90 16.34
N PHE A 128 9.28 -10.53 16.02
CA PHE A 128 10.30 -10.92 16.98
C PHE A 128 11.29 -9.78 17.17
N TRP A 129 11.44 -9.29 18.40
CA TRP A 129 12.44 -8.30 18.74
C TRP A 129 13.81 -8.99 18.86
N ASN A 130 14.71 -8.69 17.91
CA ASN A 130 16.04 -9.28 17.81
C ASN A 130 17.13 -8.23 18.10
N LEU A 131 17.19 -7.74 19.36
CA LEU A 131 18.14 -6.80 19.91
C LEU A 131 18.17 -5.40 19.26
N ASP A 132 18.33 -5.31 17.96
CA ASP A 132 18.54 -4.07 17.21
C ASP A 132 17.57 -3.91 16.03
N HIS A 133 16.71 -4.90 15.79
CA HIS A 133 15.73 -4.90 14.70
C HIS A 133 14.57 -5.87 14.98
N ILE A 134 13.57 -5.79 14.14
CA ILE A 134 12.40 -6.67 14.17
C ILE A 134 12.54 -7.71 13.06
N ASP A 135 12.39 -8.99 13.37
CA ASP A 135 12.16 -10.04 12.39
C ASP A 135 10.66 -10.33 12.33
N VAL A 136 10.06 -10.30 11.13
CA VAL A 136 8.62 -10.48 10.96
C VAL A 136 8.32 -11.86 10.44
N PHE A 137 7.32 -12.53 11.04
CA PHE A 137 6.85 -13.85 10.65
C PHE A 137 5.38 -13.79 10.22
N GLU A 138 5.06 -14.53 9.17
CA GLU A 138 3.69 -14.72 8.73
C GLU A 138 2.97 -15.77 9.60
N LEU A 139 1.63 -15.71 9.61
CA LEU A 139 0.81 -16.75 10.25
C LEU A 139 1.04 -18.14 9.62
N THR A 140 1.45 -18.19 8.36
CA THR A 140 1.75 -19.45 7.65
C THR A 140 3.06 -20.10 8.06
N GLU A 141 3.97 -19.35 8.70
CA GLU A 141 5.27 -19.81 9.19
C GLU A 141 5.36 -19.88 10.72
N PHE A 142 4.37 -19.38 11.45
CA PHE A 142 4.43 -19.27 12.91
C PHE A 142 3.18 -19.84 13.57
N VAL A 143 3.39 -20.73 14.54
CA VAL A 143 2.33 -21.28 15.40
C VAL A 143 2.33 -20.53 16.71
N PRO A 144 1.35 -19.65 16.96
CA PRO A 144 1.21 -19.02 18.27
C PRO A 144 0.76 -20.05 19.31
N LEU A 145 1.43 -20.06 20.46
CA LEU A 145 1.07 -20.87 21.62
C LEU A 145 0.59 -19.89 22.71
N GLU A 146 -0.72 -19.83 22.84
CA GLU A 146 -1.40 -18.95 23.79
C GLU A 146 -1.57 -19.67 25.13
N ASP A 147 -1.46 -18.92 26.22
CA ASP A 147 -1.75 -19.38 27.56
C ASP A 147 -3.25 -19.70 27.70
N GLU A 148 -3.60 -20.83 28.31
CA GLU A 148 -4.99 -21.30 28.42
C GLU A 148 -5.83 -20.44 29.37
N GLU A 149 -5.20 -19.76 30.33
CA GLU A 149 -5.90 -18.97 31.34
C GLU A 149 -6.25 -17.55 30.87
N ASN A 150 -5.32 -16.90 30.19
CA ASN A 150 -5.46 -15.48 29.80
C ASN A 150 -5.44 -15.22 28.29
N GLY A 151 -5.14 -16.24 27.48
CA GLY A 151 -5.04 -16.11 26.02
C GLY A 151 -3.86 -15.25 25.53
N ALA A 152 -2.89 -14.98 26.41
CA ALA A 152 -1.69 -14.25 26.04
C ALA A 152 -0.71 -15.16 25.27
N LEU A 153 0.02 -14.58 24.32
CA LEU A 153 1.08 -15.29 23.61
C LEU A 153 2.25 -15.53 24.57
N SER A 154 2.49 -16.77 24.95
CA SER A 154 3.52 -17.15 25.95
C SER A 154 4.67 -17.96 25.36
N ALA A 155 4.46 -18.59 24.21
CA ALA A 155 5.45 -19.32 23.43
C ALA A 155 5.07 -19.35 21.96
N GLY A 156 5.95 -19.82 21.09
CA GLY A 156 5.63 -19.96 19.68
C GLY A 156 6.60 -20.86 18.93
N VAL A 157 6.14 -21.45 17.84
CA VAL A 157 6.98 -22.28 16.98
C VAL A 157 7.04 -21.66 15.60
N ARG A 158 8.20 -21.17 15.20
CA ARG A 158 8.46 -20.84 13.81
C ARG A 158 8.88 -22.09 13.06
N PHE A 159 8.31 -22.34 11.89
CA PHE A 159 8.66 -23.46 11.03
C PHE A 159 8.72 -23.03 9.57
N TRP A 160 9.70 -23.54 8.84
CA TRP A 160 9.80 -23.30 7.41
C TRP A 160 10.49 -24.47 6.70
N GLN A 161 10.17 -24.65 5.44
CA GLN A 161 10.73 -25.66 4.57
C GLN A 161 10.84 -25.07 3.16
N ILE A 162 12.01 -25.19 2.54
CA ILE A 162 12.25 -24.63 1.22
C ILE A 162 11.47 -25.42 0.15
N ASP A 163 11.53 -26.72 0.22
CA ASP A 163 10.79 -27.66 -0.63
C ASP A 163 10.66 -29.03 0.09
N ASP A 164 9.81 -29.90 -0.44
CA ASP A 164 9.54 -31.23 0.18
C ASP A 164 10.76 -32.14 0.26
N THR A 165 11.83 -31.88 -0.50
CA THR A 165 13.09 -32.64 -0.49
C THR A 165 14.07 -32.15 0.57
N LYS A 166 13.86 -30.93 1.09
CA LYS A 166 14.73 -30.27 2.07
C LYS A 166 14.20 -30.49 3.48
N PRO A 167 15.09 -30.42 4.49
CA PRO A 167 14.67 -30.54 5.86
C PRO A 167 13.77 -29.37 6.28
N MET A 168 12.72 -29.67 7.04
CA MET A 168 11.95 -28.66 7.74
C MET A 168 12.76 -28.19 8.96
N ARG A 169 12.88 -26.89 9.13
CA ARG A 169 13.48 -26.27 10.31
C ARG A 169 12.39 -25.71 11.20
N CYS A 170 12.56 -25.88 12.50
CA CYS A 170 11.65 -25.35 13.49
C CYS A 170 12.44 -24.68 14.61
N THR A 171 11.95 -23.55 15.09
CA THR A 171 12.48 -22.86 16.26
C THR A 171 11.36 -22.68 17.27
N LEU A 172 11.51 -23.27 18.44
CA LEU A 172 10.62 -23.06 19.58
C LEU A 172 11.12 -21.85 20.37
N TYR A 173 10.31 -20.83 20.48
CA TYR A 173 10.53 -19.66 21.32
C TYR A 173 9.77 -19.81 22.62
N GLU A 174 10.44 -19.63 23.73
CA GLU A 174 9.90 -19.67 25.09
C GLU A 174 10.37 -18.41 25.85
N LEU A 175 9.81 -18.11 27.00
CA LEU A 175 10.20 -16.93 27.78
C LEU A 175 11.69 -16.94 28.20
N ASP A 176 12.23 -18.12 28.45
CA ASP A 176 13.58 -18.35 28.97
C ASP A 176 14.62 -18.72 27.88
N GLY A 177 14.28 -18.51 26.60
CA GLY A 177 15.18 -18.74 25.48
C GLY A 177 14.52 -19.48 24.31
N TYR A 178 15.32 -19.87 23.33
CA TYR A 178 14.85 -20.58 22.15
C TYR A 178 15.65 -21.85 21.87
N THR A 179 15.00 -22.83 21.25
CA THR A 179 15.59 -24.13 20.85
C THR A 179 15.34 -24.36 19.37
N GLU A 180 16.36 -24.78 18.65
CA GLU A 180 16.25 -25.05 17.21
C GLU A 180 16.21 -26.54 16.93
N TYR A 181 15.28 -26.94 16.08
CA TYR A 181 15.03 -28.32 15.66
C TYR A 181 15.15 -28.45 14.14
N ILE A 182 15.46 -29.66 13.71
CA ILE A 182 15.51 -30.04 12.31
C ILE A 182 14.76 -31.36 12.10
N LYS A 183 13.93 -31.42 11.08
CA LYS A 183 13.26 -32.63 10.63
C LYS A 183 13.63 -32.93 9.20
N ARG A 184 14.44 -33.95 8.97
CA ARG A 184 14.79 -34.41 7.63
C ARG A 184 13.67 -35.27 7.05
N PRO A 185 13.55 -35.37 5.71
CA PRO A 185 12.65 -36.31 5.07
C PRO A 185 12.95 -37.74 5.55
N ALA A 186 11.91 -38.50 5.92
CA ALA A 186 11.99 -39.88 6.42
C ALA A 186 12.76 -40.09 7.75
N GLU A 187 13.22 -39.07 8.43
CA GLU A 187 13.84 -39.18 9.76
C GLU A 187 12.92 -38.55 10.83
N ASP A 188 13.13 -38.91 12.09
CA ASP A 188 12.50 -38.22 13.21
C ASP A 188 13.07 -36.79 13.38
N MET A 189 12.31 -35.92 14.07
CA MET A 189 12.80 -34.60 14.44
C MET A 189 13.96 -34.73 15.42
N ALA A 190 14.98 -33.91 15.27
CA ALA A 190 16.14 -33.85 16.14
C ALA A 190 16.44 -32.42 16.57
N VAL A 191 17.05 -32.26 17.74
CA VAL A 191 17.59 -30.98 18.19
C VAL A 191 18.76 -30.61 17.31
N LEU A 192 18.70 -29.41 16.71
CA LEU A 192 19.80 -28.86 15.93
C LEU A 192 20.76 -28.06 16.83
N ASN A 193 20.18 -27.20 17.66
CA ASN A 193 20.88 -26.43 18.68
C ASN A 193 20.08 -26.48 19.99
N GLU A 194 20.79 -26.80 21.08
CA GLU A 194 20.21 -26.78 22.42
C GLU A 194 19.70 -25.40 22.80
N LYS A 195 18.88 -25.32 23.85
CA LYS A 195 18.27 -24.07 24.32
C LYS A 195 19.32 -22.99 24.58
N ARG A 196 19.09 -21.82 24.00
CA ARG A 196 19.96 -20.64 24.09
C ARG A 196 19.17 -19.43 24.59
N PRO A 197 19.81 -18.57 25.40
CA PRO A 197 19.22 -17.30 25.76
C PRO A 197 19.17 -16.36 24.56
N TYR A 198 18.27 -15.39 24.58
CA TYR A 198 18.11 -14.40 23.49
C TYR A 198 19.29 -13.43 23.39
N ILE A 199 19.86 -13.03 24.53
CA ILE A 199 20.93 -12.06 24.63
C ILE A 199 22.18 -12.78 25.13
N VAL A 200 23.28 -12.69 24.38
CA VAL A 200 24.56 -13.29 24.76
C VAL A 200 25.61 -12.20 24.89
N HIS A 201 26.07 -11.96 26.11
CA HIS A 201 27.17 -11.05 26.41
C HIS A 201 28.50 -11.78 26.32
N THR A 202 29.40 -11.29 25.48
CA THR A 202 30.77 -11.82 25.36
C THR A 202 31.74 -10.93 26.13
N ASN A 203 32.11 -11.34 27.32
CA ASN A 203 33.14 -10.66 28.11
C ASN A 203 34.51 -11.21 27.73
N LYS A 204 35.34 -10.41 27.06
CA LYS A 204 36.76 -10.72 26.85
C LYS A 204 37.49 -10.46 28.16
N SER A 205 37.90 -11.51 28.85
CA SER A 205 38.81 -11.37 30.00
C SER A 205 40.19 -10.88 29.53
N GLU A 206 40.71 -9.81 30.13
CA GLU A 206 42.04 -9.29 29.84
C GLU A 206 43.17 -10.28 30.23
N ILE A 207 42.83 -11.31 31.00
CA ILE A 207 43.78 -12.32 31.45
C ILE A 207 43.49 -13.64 30.71
N GLY A 208 44.04 -13.73 29.48
CA GLY A 208 44.19 -14.97 28.71
C GLY A 208 42.92 -15.58 28.14
N LYS A 209 42.78 -15.48 26.85
CA LYS A 209 42.07 -16.33 25.84
C LYS A 209 40.72 -17.03 26.19
N MET A 210 40.09 -16.74 27.29
CA MET A 210 38.81 -17.36 27.66
C MET A 210 37.68 -16.32 27.56
N ALA A 211 36.82 -16.44 26.54
CA ALA A 211 35.58 -15.67 26.46
C ALA A 211 34.56 -16.27 27.43
N ILE A 212 34.10 -15.50 28.39
CA ILE A 212 32.99 -15.90 29.27
C ILE A 212 31.70 -15.42 28.57
N TYR A 213 30.81 -16.37 28.27
CA TYR A 213 29.50 -16.10 27.71
C TYR A 213 28.48 -16.05 28.85
N THR A 214 27.85 -14.89 29.04
CA THR A 214 26.77 -14.74 29.99
C THR A 214 25.49 -14.58 29.18
N GLY A 215 24.50 -15.43 29.39
CA GLY A 215 23.21 -15.36 28.71
C GLY A 215 22.19 -14.59 29.54
N GLU A 216 21.38 -13.80 28.88
CA GLU A 216 20.26 -13.05 29.45
C GLU A 216 19.02 -13.18 28.55
N ASN A 217 17.84 -13.07 29.13
CA ASN A 217 16.57 -13.11 28.39
C ASN A 217 15.81 -11.79 28.57
N TYR A 218 14.84 -11.57 27.68
CA TYR A 218 13.93 -10.43 27.81
C TYR A 218 13.03 -10.59 29.05
N PRO A 219 12.54 -9.47 29.62
CA PRO A 219 11.61 -9.53 30.76
C PRO A 219 10.28 -10.15 30.38
N ASP A 220 9.86 -9.99 29.12
CA ASP A 220 8.67 -10.55 28.54
C ASP A 220 8.95 -11.37 27.30
N PHE A 221 7.92 -12.07 26.79
CA PHE A 221 8.03 -12.88 25.58
C PHE A 221 8.37 -12.00 24.37
N PRO A 222 9.49 -12.25 23.65
CA PRO A 222 10.05 -11.30 22.68
C PRO A 222 9.34 -11.28 21.32
N ILE A 223 8.16 -11.90 21.21
CA ILE A 223 7.35 -11.89 19.99
C ILE A 223 6.03 -11.19 20.26
N VAL A 224 5.78 -10.11 19.53
CA VAL A 224 4.57 -9.31 19.63
C VAL A 224 3.67 -9.63 18.44
N PRO A 225 2.37 -9.94 18.63
CA PRO A 225 1.44 -10.14 17.54
C PRO A 225 0.91 -8.80 17.00
N LEU A 226 0.90 -8.64 15.68
CA LEU A 226 0.17 -7.60 14.97
C LEU A 226 -1.09 -8.22 14.37
N ARG A 227 -2.26 -7.77 14.80
CA ARG A 227 -3.54 -8.23 14.28
C ARG A 227 -4.11 -7.21 13.33
N ASN A 228 -4.60 -7.64 12.16
CA ASN A 228 -5.35 -6.75 11.27
C ASN A 228 -6.55 -6.11 11.98
N ASN A 229 -7.27 -6.92 12.74
CA ASN A 229 -8.45 -6.50 13.50
C ASN A 229 -8.58 -7.32 14.78
N ARG A 230 -9.52 -6.91 15.67
CA ARG A 230 -9.77 -7.61 16.95
C ARG A 230 -9.97 -9.13 16.84
N ARG A 231 -10.37 -9.64 15.67
CA ARG A 231 -10.64 -11.06 15.42
C ARG A 231 -9.50 -11.77 14.68
N ALA A 232 -8.41 -11.08 14.40
CA ALA A 232 -7.28 -11.57 13.60
C ALA A 232 -7.75 -12.23 12.30
N MET A 233 -8.47 -11.47 11.46
CA MET A 233 -9.04 -11.96 10.20
C MET A 233 -8.43 -11.25 9.01
N SER A 234 -8.11 -12.02 7.98
CA SER A 234 -7.71 -11.51 6.67
C SER A 234 -8.72 -10.50 6.10
N GLU A 235 -8.23 -9.49 5.42
CA GLU A 235 -9.04 -8.53 4.66
C GLU A 235 -9.85 -9.18 3.53
N LEU A 236 -9.39 -10.29 2.97
CA LEU A 236 -10.10 -11.04 1.93
C LEU A 236 -11.39 -11.70 2.44
N ARG A 237 -11.49 -11.93 3.76
CA ARG A 237 -12.62 -12.65 4.33
C ARG A 237 -13.95 -11.92 4.10
N GLY A 238 -14.90 -12.63 3.50
CA GLY A 238 -16.22 -12.10 3.14
C GLY A 238 -16.26 -11.38 1.79
N ARG A 239 -15.12 -11.06 1.19
CA ARG A 239 -14.99 -10.36 -0.10
C ARG A 239 -14.53 -11.27 -1.24
N ARG A 240 -13.98 -12.44 -0.89
CA ARG A 240 -13.46 -13.44 -1.83
C ARG A 240 -14.43 -13.75 -2.97
N ASN A 241 -15.70 -14.01 -2.66
CA ASN A 241 -16.69 -14.38 -3.67
C ASN A 241 -16.94 -13.25 -4.68
N THR A 242 -16.81 -11.99 -4.29
CA THR A 242 -16.95 -10.84 -5.19
C THR A 242 -15.74 -10.73 -6.11
N VAL A 243 -14.53 -11.01 -5.61
CA VAL A 243 -13.31 -11.10 -6.43
C VAL A 243 -13.43 -12.24 -7.44
N ASP A 244 -13.86 -13.43 -6.99
CA ASP A 244 -14.08 -14.58 -7.86
C ASP A 244 -15.11 -14.30 -8.96
N ALA A 245 -16.19 -13.59 -8.62
CA ALA A 245 -17.23 -13.22 -9.59
C ALA A 245 -16.70 -12.23 -10.64
N LEU A 246 -15.90 -11.24 -10.21
CA LEU A 246 -15.27 -10.29 -11.14
C LEU A 246 -14.33 -11.02 -12.11
N ASP A 247 -13.43 -11.84 -11.60
CA ASP A 247 -12.45 -12.59 -12.40
C ASP A 247 -13.15 -13.54 -13.38
N LEU A 248 -14.24 -14.18 -12.95
CA LEU A 248 -15.04 -15.03 -13.83
C LEU A 248 -15.75 -14.22 -14.92
N CYS A 249 -16.34 -13.08 -14.60
CA CYS A 249 -16.97 -12.20 -15.59
C CYS A 249 -15.95 -11.68 -16.61
N CYS A 250 -14.77 -11.25 -16.17
CA CYS A 250 -13.67 -10.83 -17.04
C CYS A 250 -13.20 -11.99 -17.95
N SER A 251 -13.02 -13.19 -17.38
CA SER A 251 -12.65 -14.39 -18.14
C SER A 251 -13.70 -14.73 -19.21
N ASN A 252 -14.98 -14.70 -18.84
CA ASN A 252 -16.07 -14.98 -19.78
C ASN A 252 -16.19 -13.90 -20.86
N MET A 253 -15.92 -12.63 -20.54
CA MET A 253 -15.90 -11.55 -21.52
C MET A 253 -14.88 -11.83 -22.62
N VAL A 254 -13.64 -12.21 -22.24
CA VAL A 254 -12.58 -12.56 -23.18
C VAL A 254 -12.93 -13.83 -23.96
N ASN A 255 -13.46 -14.85 -23.30
CA ASN A 255 -13.92 -16.07 -23.96
C ASN A 255 -15.00 -15.77 -25.01
N ASN A 256 -15.98 -14.91 -24.68
CA ASN A 256 -17.04 -14.51 -25.59
C ASN A 256 -16.52 -13.73 -26.81
N VAL A 257 -15.47 -12.90 -26.63
CA VAL A 257 -14.81 -12.21 -27.74
C VAL A 257 -14.14 -13.23 -28.69
N ASP A 258 -13.46 -14.22 -28.12
CA ASP A 258 -12.83 -15.30 -28.90
C ASP A 258 -13.87 -16.13 -29.64
N GLU A 259 -14.93 -16.55 -28.95
CA GLU A 259 -16.01 -17.35 -29.53
C GLU A 259 -16.87 -16.54 -30.53
N GLY A 260 -17.07 -15.25 -30.29
CA GLY A 260 -17.80 -14.35 -31.20
C GLY A 260 -17.13 -14.16 -32.56
N ASN A 261 -15.83 -14.45 -32.64
CA ASN A 261 -15.11 -14.49 -33.91
C ASN A 261 -15.32 -15.80 -34.70
N LEU A 262 -15.93 -16.81 -34.09
CA LEU A 262 -16.27 -18.05 -34.75
C LEU A 262 -17.52 -17.86 -35.60
N ILE A 263 -17.40 -18.15 -36.89
CA ILE A 263 -18.52 -18.13 -37.82
C ILE A 263 -19.10 -19.55 -37.92
N TYR A 264 -20.35 -19.71 -37.54
CA TYR A 264 -21.09 -20.95 -37.74
C TYR A 264 -21.81 -20.87 -39.08
N TRP A 265 -21.74 -21.91 -39.86
CA TRP A 265 -22.40 -21.99 -41.12
C TRP A 265 -23.63 -22.88 -40.99
N VAL A 266 -24.81 -22.34 -41.26
CA VAL A 266 -26.04 -23.10 -41.34
C VAL A 266 -26.24 -23.53 -42.82
N LEU A 267 -26.13 -24.82 -43.02
CA LEU A 267 -26.35 -25.42 -44.32
C LEU A 267 -27.81 -25.91 -44.41
N THR A 268 -28.58 -25.36 -45.34
CA THR A 268 -30.00 -25.69 -45.51
C THR A 268 -30.18 -26.37 -46.86
N ASN A 269 -31.01 -27.45 -46.91
CA ASN A 269 -31.30 -28.26 -48.11
C ASN A 269 -30.04 -28.84 -48.79
N CYS A 270 -28.97 -29.07 -48.04
CA CYS A 270 -27.78 -29.72 -48.52
C CYS A 270 -27.79 -31.25 -48.33
N GLY A 271 -28.98 -31.85 -48.52
CA GLY A 271 -29.18 -33.31 -48.42
C GLY A 271 -28.39 -34.06 -49.46
N GLY A 272 -27.36 -34.78 -49.00
CA GLY A 272 -26.41 -35.51 -49.86
C GLY A 272 -24.96 -35.17 -49.61
N MET A 273 -24.65 -34.18 -48.77
CA MET A 273 -23.34 -33.93 -48.25
C MET A 273 -23.00 -35.01 -47.19
N ASP A 274 -21.88 -35.65 -47.34
CA ASP A 274 -21.29 -36.51 -46.32
C ASP A 274 -20.28 -35.73 -45.43
N ASP A 275 -19.80 -36.38 -44.38
CA ASP A 275 -18.83 -35.76 -43.43
C ASP A 275 -17.58 -35.22 -44.14
N MET A 276 -17.18 -35.85 -45.27
CA MET A 276 -16.02 -35.44 -46.04
C MET A 276 -16.30 -34.18 -46.89
N ASP A 277 -17.55 -34.01 -47.34
CA ASP A 277 -17.97 -32.81 -48.09
C ASP A 277 -18.10 -31.62 -47.14
N GLU A 278 -18.54 -31.83 -45.89
CA GLU A 278 -18.56 -30.80 -44.85
C GLU A 278 -17.14 -30.33 -44.52
N VAL A 279 -16.17 -31.25 -44.40
CA VAL A 279 -14.74 -30.90 -44.20
C VAL A 279 -14.20 -30.09 -45.37
N LYS A 280 -14.49 -30.48 -46.60
CA LYS A 280 -14.07 -29.71 -47.80
C LYS A 280 -14.76 -28.34 -47.86
N PHE A 281 -16.00 -28.22 -47.46
CA PHE A 281 -16.72 -26.95 -47.34
C PHE A 281 -15.99 -26.01 -46.40
N ILE A 282 -15.65 -26.49 -45.18
CA ILE A 282 -14.94 -25.71 -44.16
C ILE A 282 -13.52 -25.33 -44.69
N GLU A 283 -12.84 -26.24 -45.39
CA GLU A 283 -11.52 -25.99 -45.93
C GLU A 283 -11.56 -24.92 -47.04
N HIS A 284 -12.58 -24.94 -47.93
CA HIS A 284 -12.81 -23.90 -48.92
C HIS A 284 -13.14 -22.55 -48.32
N VAL A 285 -13.98 -22.51 -47.29
CA VAL A 285 -14.27 -21.28 -46.58
C VAL A 285 -13.01 -20.68 -45.93
N LYS A 286 -12.16 -21.51 -45.33
CA LYS A 286 -10.93 -21.06 -44.67
C LYS A 286 -9.83 -20.62 -45.62
N THR A 287 -9.71 -21.32 -46.79
CA THR A 287 -8.61 -21.10 -47.74
C THR A 287 -8.97 -20.11 -48.85
N LEU A 288 -10.17 -20.20 -49.38
CA LEU A 288 -10.62 -19.40 -50.53
C LEU A 288 -11.59 -18.28 -50.13
N HIS A 289 -12.07 -18.25 -48.89
CA HIS A 289 -13.09 -17.33 -48.40
C HIS A 289 -14.39 -17.36 -49.22
N VAL A 290 -14.70 -18.51 -49.81
CA VAL A 290 -15.89 -18.73 -50.66
C VAL A 290 -16.66 -19.93 -50.11
N ALA A 291 -17.96 -19.72 -49.85
CA ALA A 291 -18.90 -20.79 -49.52
C ALA A 291 -19.72 -21.16 -50.80
N ARG A 292 -19.79 -22.43 -51.10
CA ARG A 292 -20.72 -22.98 -52.13
C ARG A 292 -21.57 -24.02 -51.43
N ALA A 293 -22.88 -23.87 -51.53
CA ALA A 293 -23.83 -24.89 -51.13
C ALA A 293 -24.22 -25.69 -52.35
N ASP A 294 -23.81 -26.94 -52.41
CA ASP A 294 -24.22 -27.90 -53.45
C ASP A 294 -25.36 -28.73 -52.86
N GLY A 295 -26.58 -28.63 -53.46
CA GLY A 295 -27.76 -29.31 -52.96
C GLY A 295 -28.94 -29.14 -53.88
N GLU A 296 -30.13 -29.52 -53.41
CA GLU A 296 -31.41 -29.38 -54.11
C GLU A 296 -31.82 -27.91 -54.30
N GLU A 297 -32.90 -27.66 -55.04
CA GLU A 297 -33.43 -26.32 -55.30
C GLU A 297 -33.72 -25.60 -53.96
N GLY A 298 -33.00 -24.48 -53.69
CA GLY A 298 -33.07 -23.74 -52.40
C GLY A 298 -31.96 -24.07 -51.39
N ALA A 299 -30.88 -24.75 -51.82
CA ALA A 299 -29.68 -24.94 -50.98
C ALA A 299 -29.04 -23.58 -50.61
N SER A 300 -28.80 -23.34 -49.34
CA SER A 300 -28.15 -22.13 -48.88
C SER A 300 -27.11 -22.43 -47.77
N ALA A 301 -26.08 -21.60 -47.72
CA ALA A 301 -25.08 -21.58 -46.65
C ALA A 301 -25.06 -20.17 -46.05
N GLU A 302 -25.56 -20.03 -44.86
CA GLU A 302 -25.65 -18.74 -44.16
C GLU A 302 -24.66 -18.68 -43.01
N PRO A 303 -23.84 -17.64 -42.94
CA PRO A 303 -22.94 -17.44 -41.80
C PRO A 303 -23.76 -16.87 -40.61
N HIS A 304 -23.57 -17.46 -39.48
CA HIS A 304 -24.07 -16.96 -38.21
C HIS A 304 -22.94 -16.73 -37.22
N SER A 305 -22.97 -15.62 -36.52
CA SER A 305 -22.11 -15.35 -35.37
C SER A 305 -22.93 -15.37 -34.09
N ILE A 306 -22.35 -15.79 -33.01
CA ILE A 306 -22.99 -15.73 -31.69
C ILE A 306 -22.90 -14.29 -31.17
N GLU A 307 -24.04 -13.63 -31.01
CA GLU A 307 -24.09 -12.33 -30.34
C GLU A 307 -23.98 -12.54 -28.84
N ALA A 308 -22.82 -12.23 -28.28
CA ALA A 308 -22.63 -12.25 -26.83
C ALA A 308 -23.20 -10.98 -26.20
N PRO A 309 -23.73 -11.03 -24.94
CA PRO A 309 -24.31 -9.88 -24.25
C PRO A 309 -23.23 -8.95 -23.69
N PHE A 310 -22.41 -8.35 -24.56
CA PHE A 310 -21.26 -7.54 -24.18
C PHE A 310 -21.62 -6.36 -23.28
N GLU A 311 -22.70 -5.63 -23.58
CA GLU A 311 -23.16 -4.50 -22.76
C GLU A 311 -23.56 -4.93 -21.34
N GLY A 312 -24.31 -6.02 -21.21
CA GLY A 312 -24.72 -6.56 -19.92
C GLY A 312 -23.53 -7.07 -19.10
N THR A 313 -22.55 -7.70 -19.77
CA THR A 313 -21.33 -8.17 -19.11
C THR A 313 -20.47 -7.00 -18.64
N SER A 314 -20.28 -5.96 -19.48
CA SER A 314 -19.55 -4.75 -19.11
C SER A 314 -20.19 -4.05 -17.91
N ALA A 315 -21.52 -3.85 -17.94
CA ALA A 315 -22.25 -3.25 -16.81
C ALA A 315 -22.12 -4.07 -15.52
N THR A 316 -22.04 -5.41 -15.63
CA THR A 316 -21.83 -6.29 -14.48
C THR A 316 -20.41 -6.15 -13.93
N ILE A 317 -19.38 -6.08 -14.79
CA ILE A 317 -18.00 -5.85 -14.40
C ILE A 317 -17.86 -4.51 -13.67
N ASP A 318 -18.48 -3.44 -14.20
CA ASP A 318 -18.46 -2.11 -13.57
C ASP A 318 -19.14 -2.11 -12.20
N MET A 319 -20.28 -2.81 -12.08
CA MET A 319 -20.98 -2.97 -10.81
C MET A 319 -20.13 -3.73 -9.78
N LEU A 320 -19.47 -4.83 -10.19
CA LEU A 320 -18.63 -5.64 -9.31
C LEU A 320 -17.36 -4.86 -8.88
N ASN A 321 -16.75 -4.12 -9.80
CA ASN A 321 -15.62 -3.24 -9.47
C ASN A 321 -16.03 -2.20 -8.42
N ARG A 322 -17.11 -1.47 -8.63
CA ARG A 322 -17.61 -0.49 -7.66
C ARG A 322 -17.89 -1.15 -6.31
N LYS A 323 -18.55 -2.30 -6.31
CA LYS A 323 -18.82 -3.05 -5.09
C LYS A 323 -17.54 -3.48 -4.37
N LEU A 324 -16.49 -3.85 -5.07
CA LEU A 324 -15.20 -4.18 -4.47
C LEU A 324 -14.56 -2.98 -3.79
N TYR A 325 -14.52 -1.80 -4.43
CA TYR A 325 -14.03 -0.57 -3.80
C TYR A 325 -14.82 -0.23 -2.53
N GLU A 326 -16.15 -0.36 -2.56
CA GLU A 326 -17.01 -0.14 -1.39
C GLU A 326 -16.75 -1.18 -0.28
N ASP A 327 -16.71 -2.47 -0.60
CA ASP A 327 -16.54 -3.56 0.37
C ASP A 327 -15.14 -3.52 1.04
N PHE A 328 -14.10 -3.14 0.30
CA PHE A 328 -12.75 -2.95 0.83
C PHE A 328 -12.53 -1.57 1.44
N GLN A 329 -13.46 -0.65 1.32
CA GLN A 329 -13.30 0.75 1.72
C GLN A 329 -12.05 1.39 1.09
N ALA A 330 -11.73 1.00 -0.14
CA ALA A 330 -10.57 1.46 -0.88
C ALA A 330 -10.85 2.79 -1.59
N PHE A 331 -9.80 3.57 -1.82
CA PHE A 331 -9.89 4.80 -2.59
C PHE A 331 -9.85 4.49 -4.09
N ASP A 332 -10.88 4.91 -4.82
CA ASP A 332 -10.97 4.80 -6.27
C ASP A 332 -10.47 6.09 -6.95
N SER A 333 -9.24 6.05 -7.45
CA SER A 333 -8.63 7.17 -8.16
C SER A 333 -9.30 7.45 -9.52
N SER A 334 -9.91 6.45 -10.15
CA SER A 334 -10.59 6.61 -11.45
C SER A 334 -11.86 7.46 -11.32
N ALA A 335 -12.60 7.26 -10.24
CA ALA A 335 -13.79 8.05 -9.93
C ALA A 335 -13.46 9.54 -9.70
N VAL A 336 -12.26 9.83 -9.17
CA VAL A 336 -11.79 11.21 -8.93
C VAL A 336 -11.28 11.84 -10.23
N SER A 337 -10.64 11.08 -11.10
CA SER A 337 -10.06 11.58 -12.36
C SER A 337 -11.11 11.91 -13.43
N ALA A 338 -12.31 11.35 -13.32
CA ALA A 338 -13.38 11.48 -14.33
C ALA A 338 -14.09 12.85 -14.36
N GLY A 339 -13.75 13.80 -13.47
CA GLY A 339 -14.40 15.12 -13.42
C GLY A 339 -13.54 16.20 -12.78
N ASN A 340 -13.91 17.46 -13.01
CA ASN A 340 -13.36 18.64 -12.29
C ASN A 340 -13.83 18.61 -10.82
N GLN A 341 -13.28 17.70 -10.02
CA GLN A 341 -13.66 17.60 -8.61
C GLN A 341 -12.93 18.63 -7.77
N THR A 342 -13.66 19.24 -6.83
CA THR A 342 -13.06 20.14 -5.85
C THR A 342 -12.18 19.35 -4.88
N ALA A 343 -11.16 19.99 -4.28
CA ALA A 343 -10.32 19.36 -3.26
C ALA A 343 -11.13 18.83 -2.08
N THR A 344 -12.25 19.47 -1.74
CA THR A 344 -13.19 18.98 -0.71
C THR A 344 -13.83 17.65 -1.12
N ALA A 345 -14.19 17.47 -2.39
CA ALA A 345 -14.73 16.21 -2.90
C ALA A 345 -13.67 15.11 -2.89
N ILE A 346 -12.42 15.44 -3.26
CA ILE A 346 -11.28 14.51 -3.19
C ILE A 346 -11.04 14.09 -1.73
N LYS A 347 -11.00 15.03 -0.78
CA LYS A 347 -10.89 14.71 0.66
C LYS A 347 -12.04 13.83 1.14
N ALA A 348 -13.26 14.09 0.70
CA ALA A 348 -14.42 13.28 1.06
C ALA A 348 -14.32 11.83 0.54
N SER A 349 -13.69 11.61 -0.61
CA SER A 349 -13.50 10.25 -1.17
C SER A 349 -12.49 9.41 -0.40
N TYR A 350 -11.59 10.02 0.39
CA TYR A 350 -10.68 9.32 1.29
C TYR A 350 -11.32 8.87 2.61
N VAL A 351 -12.47 9.43 3.01
CA VAL A 351 -13.09 9.14 4.32
C VAL A 351 -13.28 7.64 4.60
N PRO A 352 -13.73 6.78 3.66
CA PRO A 352 -13.83 5.35 3.92
C PRO A 352 -12.49 4.70 4.25
N LEU A 353 -11.44 5.07 3.50
CA LEU A 353 -10.08 4.58 3.71
C LEU A 353 -9.49 5.10 5.04
N ASP A 354 -9.72 6.38 5.39
CA ASP A 354 -9.33 6.96 6.67
C ASP A 354 -9.91 6.18 7.85
N LEU A 355 -11.22 5.94 7.85
CA LEU A 355 -11.92 5.19 8.91
C LEU A 355 -11.44 3.74 9.02
N LYS A 356 -11.04 3.15 7.91
CA LYS A 356 -10.44 1.81 7.89
C LYS A 356 -9.05 1.84 8.50
N CYS A 357 -8.21 2.77 8.05
CA CYS A 357 -6.84 2.94 8.53
C CYS A 357 -6.77 3.33 10.02
N ASP A 358 -7.74 4.07 10.56
CA ASP A 358 -7.83 4.36 12.00
C ASP A 358 -7.92 3.08 12.86
N LYS A 359 -8.55 2.05 12.33
CA LYS A 359 -8.62 0.74 13.03
C LYS A 359 -7.30 0.01 12.98
N LEU A 360 -6.65 0.00 11.82
CA LEU A 360 -5.33 -0.61 11.63
C LEU A 360 -4.27 0.12 12.44
N GLU A 361 -4.28 1.46 12.45
CA GLU A 361 -3.35 2.30 13.21
C GLU A 361 -3.32 1.93 14.69
N ARG A 362 -4.49 1.70 15.30
CA ARG A 362 -4.56 1.26 16.71
C ARG A 362 -3.87 -0.08 16.94
N GLN A 363 -3.95 -1.00 15.98
CA GLN A 363 -3.29 -2.31 16.08
C GLN A 363 -1.78 -2.18 15.87
N VAL A 364 -1.37 -1.37 14.89
CA VAL A 364 0.04 -1.07 14.62
C VAL A 364 0.66 -0.33 15.80
N THR A 365 -0.05 0.62 16.40
CA THR A 365 0.39 1.32 17.62
C THR A 365 0.60 0.37 18.79
N ALA A 366 -0.34 -0.54 19.02
CA ALA A 366 -0.20 -1.55 20.07
C ALA A 366 0.99 -2.48 19.83
N PHE A 367 1.20 -2.87 18.58
CA PHE A 367 2.35 -3.67 18.15
C PHE A 367 3.68 -2.93 18.38
N ILE A 368 3.78 -1.67 17.94
CA ILE A 368 4.99 -0.85 18.11
C ILE A 368 5.27 -0.62 19.59
N ASN A 369 4.24 -0.33 20.39
CA ASN A 369 4.41 -0.13 21.84
C ASN A 369 4.95 -1.39 22.53
N GLY A 370 4.47 -2.59 22.14
CA GLY A 370 5.04 -3.85 22.63
C GLY A 370 6.52 -4.02 22.26
N ILE A 371 6.92 -3.64 21.06
CA ILE A 371 8.33 -3.65 20.65
C ILE A 371 9.16 -2.61 21.43
N LEU A 372 8.62 -1.39 21.64
CA LEU A 372 9.28 -0.34 22.42
C LEU A 372 9.52 -0.77 23.87
N GLU A 373 8.54 -1.46 24.48
CA GLU A 373 8.64 -2.02 25.82
C GLU A 373 9.76 -3.07 25.91
N LEU A 374 9.82 -4.01 24.96
CA LEU A 374 10.90 -5.01 24.88
C LEU A 374 12.28 -4.36 24.65
N ALA A 375 12.34 -3.27 23.88
CA ALA A 375 13.56 -2.51 23.62
C ALA A 375 13.96 -1.58 24.78
N GLY A 376 13.10 -1.40 25.80
CA GLY A 376 13.31 -0.48 26.90
C GLY A 376 13.35 0.99 26.47
N ILE A 377 12.54 1.36 25.46
CA ILE A 377 12.47 2.70 24.90
C ILE A 377 11.11 3.32 25.25
N ASP A 378 11.15 4.47 25.94
CA ASP A 378 9.97 5.26 26.26
C ASP A 378 9.79 6.34 25.17
N ASP A 379 8.88 6.10 24.23
CA ASP A 379 8.52 7.01 23.13
C ASP A 379 7.14 6.61 22.57
N GLU A 380 6.54 7.47 21.73
CA GLU A 380 5.23 7.22 21.12
C GLU A 380 5.31 7.34 19.60
N PRO A 381 4.69 6.39 18.84
CA PRO A 381 4.66 6.46 17.39
C PRO A 381 3.66 7.52 16.91
N VAL A 382 4.06 8.28 15.90
CA VAL A 382 3.25 9.31 15.23
C VAL A 382 3.17 8.99 13.75
N TYR A 383 1.96 9.01 13.20
CA TYR A 383 1.68 8.67 11.81
C TYR A 383 1.30 9.90 11.00
N THR A 384 1.76 9.95 9.76
CA THR A 384 1.36 10.97 8.79
C THR A 384 0.77 10.28 7.57
N ARG A 385 -0.53 10.48 7.32
CA ARG A 385 -1.23 9.85 6.18
C ARG A 385 -0.63 10.29 4.85
N ASN A 386 -0.45 9.34 3.93
CA ASN A 386 -0.02 9.62 2.57
C ASN A 386 -1.24 9.96 1.69
N GLN A 387 -1.70 11.20 1.74
CA GLN A 387 -2.83 11.68 0.96
C GLN A 387 -2.36 12.46 -0.27
N ILE A 388 -3.08 12.30 -1.38
CA ILE A 388 -2.94 13.22 -2.51
C ILE A 388 -3.64 14.52 -2.11
N VAL A 389 -2.86 15.49 -1.66
CA VAL A 389 -3.37 16.80 -1.25
C VAL A 389 -2.98 17.83 -2.30
N ASN A 390 -3.88 18.75 -2.58
CA ASN A 390 -3.52 19.92 -3.37
C ASN A 390 -2.60 20.82 -2.51
N LYS A 391 -1.28 20.69 -2.72
CA LYS A 391 -0.27 21.47 -1.98
C LYS A 391 -0.57 22.96 -1.96
N GLN A 392 -1.18 23.47 -3.03
CA GLN A 392 -1.54 24.87 -3.15
C GLN A 392 -2.62 25.28 -2.14
N GLU A 393 -3.64 24.44 -1.90
CA GLU A 393 -4.67 24.72 -0.89
C GLU A 393 -4.13 24.60 0.54
N GLU A 394 -3.21 23.67 0.78
CA GLU A 394 -2.55 23.56 2.09
C GLU A 394 -1.70 24.80 2.39
N VAL A 395 -0.89 25.23 1.41
CA VAL A 395 -0.11 26.46 1.52
C VAL A 395 -1.02 27.65 1.81
N GLN A 396 -2.13 27.80 1.07
CA GLN A 396 -3.11 28.87 1.32
C GLN A 396 -3.72 28.80 2.72
N THR A 397 -4.08 27.61 3.17
CA THR A 397 -4.65 27.41 4.51
C THR A 397 -3.65 27.80 5.60
N VAL A 398 -2.37 27.41 5.46
CA VAL A 398 -1.31 27.78 6.40
C VAL A 398 -1.06 29.29 6.39
N LEU A 399 -1.07 29.93 5.21
CA LEU A 399 -0.94 31.39 5.09
C LEU A 399 -2.13 32.14 5.71
N MET A 400 -3.35 31.62 5.59
CA MET A 400 -4.52 32.21 6.26
C MET A 400 -4.44 32.14 7.80
N MET A 401 -3.67 31.20 8.34
CA MET A 401 -3.41 31.09 9.79
C MET A 401 -2.32 32.06 10.27
N ALA A 402 -1.63 32.78 9.37
CA ALA A 402 -0.49 33.63 9.69
C ALA A 402 -0.76 34.70 10.76
N GLY A 403 -2.00 35.21 10.84
CA GLY A 403 -2.39 36.16 11.87
C GLY A 403 -2.68 35.57 13.26
N TYR A 404 -2.69 34.25 13.42
CA TYR A 404 -3.11 33.57 14.66
C TYR A 404 -2.01 32.71 15.28
N VAL A 405 -0.91 32.42 14.58
CA VAL A 405 0.17 31.55 15.02
C VAL A 405 1.54 32.18 14.77
N THR A 406 2.59 31.66 15.40
CA THR A 406 3.95 32.21 15.28
C THR A 406 4.52 32.03 13.87
N LYS A 407 5.38 32.95 13.42
CA LYS A 407 6.09 32.85 12.13
C LYS A 407 6.88 31.55 12.02
N GLU A 408 7.53 31.13 13.11
CA GLU A 408 8.25 29.85 13.19
C GLU A 408 7.35 28.65 12.87
N TYR A 409 6.16 28.59 13.43
CA TYR A 409 5.19 27.52 13.18
C TYR A 409 4.78 27.47 11.72
N ILE A 410 4.50 28.63 11.11
CA ILE A 410 4.11 28.74 9.69
C ILE A 410 5.25 28.28 8.81
N THR A 411 6.46 28.78 9.03
CA THR A 411 7.65 28.42 8.25
C THR A 411 7.91 26.92 8.32
N ARG A 412 7.86 26.31 9.51
CA ARG A 412 7.98 24.84 9.66
C ARG A 412 6.90 24.09 8.89
N LYS A 413 5.65 24.53 8.97
CA LYS A 413 4.54 23.91 8.25
C LYS A 413 4.68 24.03 6.74
N LEU A 414 5.04 25.20 6.22
CA LEU A 414 5.27 25.41 4.79
C LEU A 414 6.41 24.54 4.26
N LEU A 415 7.53 24.46 4.98
CA LEU A 415 8.66 23.62 4.62
C LEU A 415 8.29 22.13 4.63
N THR A 416 7.47 21.70 5.59
CA THR A 416 6.93 20.33 5.63
C THR A 416 6.08 20.03 4.40
N ILE A 417 5.16 20.93 4.01
CA ILE A 417 4.31 20.76 2.82
C ILE A 417 5.14 20.75 1.52
N LEU A 418 6.21 21.52 1.46
CA LEU A 418 7.12 21.57 0.31
C LEU A 418 8.06 20.36 0.23
N GLY A 419 8.29 19.67 1.36
CA GLY A 419 9.18 18.51 1.45
C GLY A 419 10.60 18.84 1.89
N ASP A 420 10.86 20.10 2.32
CA ASP A 420 12.17 20.61 2.72
C ASP A 420 12.37 20.54 4.27
N THR A 421 11.79 19.55 4.92
CA THR A 421 11.79 19.41 6.39
C THR A 421 13.20 19.33 6.99
N ASP A 422 14.13 18.70 6.26
CA ASP A 422 15.51 18.53 6.71
C ASP A 422 16.30 19.86 6.78
N GLN A 423 15.84 20.87 6.05
CA GLN A 423 16.45 22.21 6.02
C GLN A 423 15.75 23.21 6.96
N ALA A 424 14.66 22.77 7.63
CA ALA A 424 13.83 23.67 8.42
C ALA A 424 14.58 24.38 9.55
N GLU A 425 15.48 23.68 10.25
CA GLU A 425 16.29 24.28 11.32
C GLU A 425 17.33 25.28 10.78
N GLN A 426 17.88 25.04 9.61
CA GLN A 426 18.84 25.92 8.97
C GLN A 426 18.15 27.21 8.48
N ILE A 427 17.01 27.05 7.80
CA ILE A 427 16.22 28.17 7.27
C ILE A 427 15.68 29.05 8.40
N LEU A 428 15.23 28.46 9.51
CA LEU A 428 14.80 29.23 10.68
C LEU A 428 15.94 30.04 11.31
N LYS A 429 17.14 29.45 11.42
CA LYS A 429 18.31 30.19 11.90
C LYS A 429 18.74 31.31 10.97
N GLU A 430 18.62 31.12 9.66
CA GLU A 430 18.90 32.15 8.67
C GLU A 430 17.88 33.31 8.77
N LEU A 431 16.59 32.98 8.97
CA LEU A 431 15.53 33.99 9.18
C LEU A 431 15.72 34.78 10.47
N ASP A 432 16.09 34.09 11.58
CA ASP A 432 16.38 34.75 12.86
C ASP A 432 17.63 35.66 12.74
N ALA A 433 18.64 35.25 11.99
CA ALA A 433 19.82 36.07 11.73
C ALA A 433 19.49 37.31 10.89
N GLU A 434 18.67 37.17 9.85
CA GLU A 434 18.19 38.31 9.04
C GLU A 434 17.32 39.29 9.85
N GLU A 435 16.48 38.83 10.78
CA GLU A 435 15.72 39.70 11.68
C GLU A 435 16.64 40.47 12.63
N ILE A 436 17.69 39.84 13.16
CA ILE A 436 18.68 40.49 14.02
C ILE A 436 19.50 41.54 13.24
N ASP A 437 19.91 41.21 12.02
CA ASP A 437 20.66 42.18 11.17
C ASP A 437 19.81 43.39 10.76
N ARG A 438 18.51 43.20 10.52
CA ARG A 438 17.56 44.33 10.30
C ARG A 438 17.42 45.20 11.55
N PHE A 439 17.31 44.58 12.74
CA PHE A 439 17.19 45.31 14.00
C PHE A 439 18.47 46.11 14.33
N ASN A 440 19.65 45.51 14.06
CA ASN A 440 20.93 46.19 14.23
C ASN A 440 21.20 47.27 13.16
N GLY A 441 20.66 47.09 11.94
CA GLY A 441 20.75 48.10 10.87
C GLY A 441 19.88 49.35 11.11
N GLU A 442 18.75 49.21 11.81
CA GLU A 442 17.86 50.34 12.16
C GLU A 442 18.42 51.18 13.35
N GLU A 443 19.30 50.66 14.19
CA GLU A 443 19.94 51.45 15.25
C GLU A 443 21.08 52.36 14.76
N ASP A 444 21.72 52.05 13.63
CA ASP A 444 22.83 52.87 13.06
C ASP A 444 22.40 54.04 12.13
N GLU A 445 21.14 54.07 11.69
CA GLU A 445 20.60 55.13 10.80
C GLU A 445 19.90 56.29 11.53
N ASN A 446 19.87 56.34 12.85
CA ASN A 446 19.26 57.46 13.58
C ASN A 446 20.23 58.65 13.82
N GLY A 447 21.15 58.90 12.89
CA GLY A 447 22.07 60.02 12.82
C GLY A 447 22.01 60.78 11.50
N ASN A 448 20.99 61.65 11.35
CA ASN A 448 21.02 62.79 10.48
C ASN A 448 21.10 62.56 8.94
N ASN A 449 19.94 62.50 8.26
CA ASN A 449 19.74 63.35 7.04
C ASN A 449 18.26 63.32 6.61
N ASN A 450 17.64 64.50 6.64
CA ASN A 450 16.50 64.86 5.83
C ASN A 450 16.95 64.89 4.36
N GLN A 451 16.49 63.93 3.56
CA GLN A 451 16.27 64.11 2.12
C GLN A 451 15.53 62.92 1.55
N ASP A 452 14.33 63.20 1.00
CA ASP A 452 13.58 62.46 -0.01
C ASP A 452 14.02 60.99 -0.26
N ALA A 453 13.48 60.06 0.49
CA ALA A 453 13.31 58.67 0.02
C ALA A 453 11.87 58.58 -0.51
N THR A 454 11.74 58.57 -1.82
CA THR A 454 10.55 58.09 -2.53
C THR A 454 10.24 56.70 -1.97
N GLN A 455 9.17 56.60 -1.18
CA GLN A 455 8.54 55.34 -0.87
C GLN A 455 8.11 54.73 -2.21
N GLU A 456 8.74 53.66 -2.66
CA GLU A 456 8.20 52.84 -3.73
C GLU A 456 6.87 52.28 -3.19
N GLU A 457 5.77 52.86 -3.66
CA GLU A 457 4.42 52.40 -3.33
C GLU A 457 4.24 50.99 -3.90
N VAL A 458 3.98 50.01 -3.01
CA VAL A 458 3.55 48.68 -3.43
C VAL A 458 2.29 48.86 -4.30
N PRO A 459 2.27 48.30 -5.53
CA PRO A 459 1.18 48.54 -6.48
C PRO A 459 -0.17 48.10 -5.93
N ASN A 460 -1.22 48.74 -6.43
CA ASN A 460 -2.59 48.32 -6.06
C ASN A 460 -2.87 46.92 -6.63
N VAL A 461 -3.80 46.19 -6.02
CA VAL A 461 -4.16 44.83 -6.44
C VAL A 461 -4.60 44.78 -7.92
N GLU A 462 -5.26 45.82 -8.41
CA GLU A 462 -5.69 45.91 -9.81
C GLU A 462 -4.51 46.11 -10.78
N ASP A 463 -3.52 46.90 -10.42
CA ASP A 463 -2.33 47.17 -11.25
C ASP A 463 -1.43 45.91 -11.32
N ALA A 464 -1.30 45.16 -10.22
CA ALA A 464 -0.53 43.92 -10.17
C ALA A 464 -1.23 42.77 -10.90
N LEU A 465 -2.55 42.74 -10.95
CA LEU A 465 -3.32 41.79 -11.77
C LEU A 465 -3.13 42.04 -13.25
N LEU A 466 -3.15 43.31 -13.68
CA LEU A 466 -2.92 43.71 -15.08
C LEU A 466 -1.48 43.35 -15.51
N ALA A 467 -0.49 43.66 -14.70
CA ALA A 467 0.91 43.31 -14.96
C ALA A 467 1.13 41.79 -15.05
N ALA A 468 0.46 40.99 -14.21
CA ALA A 468 0.56 39.54 -14.26
C ALA A 468 -0.13 38.92 -15.49
N GLU A 469 -1.22 39.49 -15.98
CA GLU A 469 -1.89 39.07 -17.21
C GLU A 469 -1.09 39.42 -18.47
N GLU A 470 -0.37 40.57 -18.49
CA GLU A 470 0.50 40.98 -19.59
C GLU A 470 1.78 40.13 -19.66
N GLU A 471 2.47 39.89 -18.55
CA GLU A 471 3.72 39.16 -18.54
C GLU A 471 3.53 37.65 -18.81
N VAL A 472 2.46 37.02 -18.28
CA VAL A 472 2.21 35.57 -18.49
C VAL A 472 1.60 35.29 -19.87
N GLY A 473 1.10 36.31 -20.57
CA GLY A 473 0.49 36.16 -21.92
C GLY A 473 -0.71 35.19 -21.95
N LYS A 474 -1.32 34.89 -20.80
CA LYS A 474 -2.48 34.03 -20.61
C LYS A 474 -3.35 34.60 -19.50
N THR A 475 -4.66 34.49 -19.67
CA THR A 475 -5.61 34.75 -18.57
C THR A 475 -5.35 33.83 -17.38
N LEU A 476 -5.07 34.43 -16.23
CA LEU A 476 -4.90 33.70 -14.98
C LEU A 476 -6.19 32.98 -14.61
N ASN A 477 -6.09 31.73 -14.16
CA ASN A 477 -7.26 31.04 -13.64
C ASN A 477 -7.64 31.57 -12.25
N GLY A 478 -8.88 31.31 -11.80
CA GLY A 478 -9.40 31.85 -10.53
C GLY A 478 -8.54 31.53 -9.30
N SER A 479 -7.80 30.42 -9.32
CA SER A 479 -6.88 30.01 -8.25
C SER A 479 -5.58 30.84 -8.27
N GLN A 480 -5.03 31.10 -9.45
CA GLN A 480 -3.84 31.93 -9.64
C GLN A 480 -4.10 33.37 -9.28
N THR A 481 -5.27 33.92 -9.69
CA THR A 481 -5.72 35.26 -9.31
C THR A 481 -5.87 35.39 -7.79
N SER A 482 -6.47 34.38 -7.13
CA SER A 482 -6.62 34.37 -5.66
C SER A 482 -5.27 34.34 -4.93
N SER A 483 -4.32 33.54 -5.45
CA SER A 483 -2.95 33.46 -4.90
C SER A 483 -2.22 34.80 -5.04
N LEU A 484 -2.30 35.47 -6.19
CA LEU A 484 -1.69 36.75 -6.43
C LEU A 484 -2.24 37.83 -5.48
N ILE A 485 -3.57 37.89 -5.33
CA ILE A 485 -4.23 38.83 -4.41
C ILE A 485 -3.77 38.62 -2.97
N THR A 486 -3.63 37.35 -2.54
CA THR A 486 -3.21 37.01 -1.20
C THR A 486 -1.76 37.39 -0.94
N VAL A 487 -0.87 37.15 -1.90
CA VAL A 487 0.55 37.52 -1.81
C VAL A 487 0.72 39.05 -1.73
N ILE A 488 0.02 39.81 -2.59
CA ILE A 488 0.10 41.28 -2.58
C ILE A 488 -0.47 41.86 -1.29
N LYS A 489 -1.57 41.30 -0.77
CA LYS A 489 -2.11 41.71 0.54
C LYS A 489 -1.12 41.45 1.66
N GLY A 490 -0.51 40.24 1.70
CA GLY A 490 0.49 39.88 2.69
C GLY A 490 1.77 40.72 2.62
N LEU A 491 2.15 41.14 1.41
CA LEU A 491 3.29 42.06 1.22
C LEU A 491 2.94 43.48 1.74
N LYS A 492 1.71 43.98 1.48
CA LYS A 492 1.23 45.28 1.98
C LYS A 492 1.06 45.31 3.50
N SER A 493 0.65 44.22 4.13
CA SER A 493 0.54 44.13 5.59
C SER A 493 1.89 43.88 6.28
N GLY A 494 2.95 43.59 5.53
CA GLY A 494 4.26 43.28 6.08
C GLY A 494 4.37 41.85 6.62
N ASP A 495 3.37 40.99 6.38
CA ASP A 495 3.33 39.60 6.84
C ASP A 495 4.24 38.70 5.98
N ILE A 496 4.57 39.12 4.76
CA ILE A 496 5.40 38.38 3.80
C ILE A 496 6.48 39.33 3.26
N SER A 497 7.74 38.88 3.22
CA SER A 497 8.84 39.60 2.61
C SER A 497 8.82 39.49 1.07
N GLU A 498 9.45 40.45 0.36
CA GLU A 498 9.57 40.43 -1.11
C GLU A 498 10.14 39.09 -1.63
N GLY A 499 11.19 38.56 -0.97
CA GLY A 499 11.78 37.28 -1.36
C GLY A 499 10.84 36.08 -1.20
N GLN A 500 9.98 36.11 -0.19
CA GLN A 500 8.94 35.08 0.01
C GLN A 500 7.83 35.23 -1.05
N ALA A 501 7.41 36.44 -1.32
CA ALA A 501 6.42 36.75 -2.35
C ALA A 501 6.87 36.27 -3.74
N VAL A 502 8.12 36.57 -4.14
CA VAL A 502 8.72 36.08 -5.38
C VAL A 502 8.69 34.55 -5.45
N ARG A 503 9.08 33.86 -4.37
CA ARG A 503 9.12 32.39 -4.34
C ARG A 503 7.73 31.77 -4.41
N ILE A 504 6.74 32.38 -3.79
CA ILE A 504 5.34 31.93 -3.86
C ILE A 504 4.81 32.11 -5.28
N LEU A 505 5.04 33.27 -5.91
CA LEU A 505 4.59 33.53 -7.29
C LEU A 505 5.24 32.59 -8.30
N THR A 506 6.55 32.33 -8.19
CA THR A 506 7.24 31.40 -9.08
C THR A 506 6.69 29.98 -8.94
N THR A 507 6.30 29.57 -7.74
CA THR A 507 5.81 28.21 -7.49
C THR A 507 4.33 28.03 -7.79
N SER A 508 3.49 29.05 -7.51
CA SER A 508 2.03 28.94 -7.63
C SER A 508 1.49 29.35 -9.01
N ILE A 509 2.15 30.29 -9.66
CA ILE A 509 1.75 30.78 -10.98
C ILE A 509 2.62 30.19 -12.09
N GLY A 510 3.85 29.78 -11.75
CA GLY A 510 4.80 29.20 -12.70
C GLY A 510 5.58 30.26 -13.49
N VAL A 511 5.67 31.47 -12.98
CA VAL A 511 6.44 32.58 -13.56
C VAL A 511 7.92 32.51 -13.16
N THR A 512 8.79 33.08 -13.96
CA THR A 512 10.21 33.18 -13.64
C THR A 512 10.45 34.16 -12.47
N ARG A 513 11.62 34.11 -11.87
CA ARG A 513 11.98 35.01 -10.77
C ARG A 513 11.96 36.49 -11.19
N GLU A 514 12.32 36.77 -12.45
CA GLU A 514 12.33 38.13 -13.01
C GLU A 514 10.92 38.65 -13.22
N GLU A 515 10.04 37.83 -13.79
CA GLU A 515 8.61 38.11 -13.96
C GLU A 515 7.89 38.30 -12.61
N ALA A 516 8.21 37.48 -11.61
CA ALA A 516 7.63 37.60 -10.28
C ALA A 516 8.04 38.94 -9.60
N LEU A 517 9.27 39.39 -9.81
CA LEU A 517 9.74 40.69 -9.30
C LEU A 517 9.05 41.85 -10.00
N ALA A 518 8.87 41.80 -11.33
CA ALA A 518 8.14 42.80 -12.11
C ALA A 518 6.68 42.94 -11.62
N ILE A 519 5.99 41.80 -11.40
CA ILE A 519 4.62 41.76 -10.86
C ILE A 519 4.55 42.42 -9.46
N ILE A 520 5.53 42.15 -8.58
CA ILE A 520 5.54 42.70 -7.22
C ILE A 520 5.83 44.20 -7.21
N ARG A 521 6.67 44.69 -8.13
CA ARG A 521 7.09 46.07 -8.22
C ARG A 521 6.16 46.92 -9.10
N GLY A 522 5.30 46.27 -9.91
CA GLY A 522 4.44 46.95 -10.88
C GLY A 522 5.24 47.60 -12.00
N GLU A 523 6.40 47.03 -12.36
CA GLU A 523 7.22 47.51 -13.49
C GLU A 523 6.68 46.85 -14.78
N GLU A 524 6.41 47.70 -15.82
CA GLU A 524 6.06 47.29 -17.19
C GLU A 524 7.27 46.71 -17.93
#